data_555821e9e1bd3fe056c888f5ddf46a2a
#
_entry.id   555821e9e1bd3fe056c888f5ddf46a2a
#
_cell.length_a   1.000
_cell.length_b   1.000
_cell.length_c   1.000
_cell.angle_alpha   90.00
_cell.angle_beta   90.00
_cell.angle_gamma   90.00
#
_symmetry.space_group_name_H-M   'P 1'
#
loop_
_entity.id
_entity.type
_entity.pdbx_description
1 polymer ?
#
loop_
_entity_poly.entity_id
_entity_poly.type
_entity_poly.pdbx_seq_one_letter_code
_entity_poly.pdbx_strand_id
1 'polypeptide(L)'
;MASIIREIAPTSVYTIATGGYCWYPQYISAKNSLTAKADPDKIEIRRELKEQAQWATNVIIATDSDPSGDFIAWSVARYLKRSAIRRGVIQNLSKPGIIQMLDDVREVDIGFLESRLKNLFLIQTEWTRQKSLPEKELAGLAAVFGTPGEFTHFLDENNRLFKSSSPVFCAPDEWIPVNRSSENQYRIIEPLSTFNLIEKAVGQSITAEYNEAQVLLQRLYQTILPNSRQSLISYPRSSANTFYGQTWENFRSQFIRASLSGELKPIFLQETAPIEEPHESIHPLNLAETPETVSGEMLKSLGDLYSLIYDHTLLSIKMPEMLGCSYENDLNPEVYYYSDAEDTSDSQNLTLRPCLTVSDLGKKLFELGIIKPSNFGEKIDKWIAGKWISEEKSVVSAQNQAKTLGNRAAHFKKIFVDLKSVESRNSLPPETVRGILTS
;
A
#
# COMPACT_ATOMS: atom_id res chain seq x y z
N MET A 1 0.86 5.72 -18.95
CA MET A 1 -0.45 6.30 -18.54
C MET A 1 -1.07 7.18 -19.63
N ALA A 2 -0.51 8.36 -19.98
CA ALA A 2 -1.13 9.27 -20.97
C ALA A 2 -1.32 8.64 -22.37
N SER A 3 -0.43 7.76 -22.83
CA SER A 3 -0.58 7.02 -24.09
C SER A 3 -1.80 6.09 -24.06
N ILE A 4 -2.00 5.38 -22.95
CA ILE A 4 -3.13 4.48 -22.74
C ILE A 4 -4.45 5.26 -22.73
N ILE A 5 -4.48 6.36 -21.97
CA ILE A 5 -5.67 7.24 -21.94
C ILE A 5 -5.97 7.75 -23.35
N ARG A 6 -4.95 8.14 -24.13
CA ARG A 6 -5.12 8.64 -25.50
C ARG A 6 -5.68 7.58 -26.45
N GLU A 7 -5.32 6.32 -26.28
CA GLU A 7 -5.84 5.22 -27.12
C GLU A 7 -7.28 4.83 -26.76
N ILE A 8 -7.67 5.02 -25.51
CA ILE A 8 -8.97 4.58 -24.98
C ILE A 8 -10.02 5.71 -25.03
N ALA A 9 -9.57 6.94 -24.76
CA ALA A 9 -10.45 8.10 -24.71
C ALA A 9 -11.04 8.44 -26.08
N PRO A 10 -12.22 9.08 -26.14
CA PRO A 10 -12.78 9.61 -27.38
C PRO A 10 -11.79 10.50 -28.14
N THR A 11 -11.90 10.55 -29.47
CA THR A 11 -11.01 11.36 -30.33
C THR A 11 -11.04 12.86 -30.05
N SER A 12 -12.05 13.34 -29.35
CA SER A 12 -12.17 14.73 -28.89
C SER A 12 -11.34 15.05 -27.64
N VAL A 13 -10.68 14.07 -27.03
CA VAL A 13 -9.87 14.23 -25.80
C VAL A 13 -8.40 14.45 -26.16
N TYR A 14 -7.88 15.63 -25.84
CA TYR A 14 -6.45 15.90 -25.91
C TYR A 14 -5.78 15.60 -24.57
N THR A 15 -4.71 14.79 -24.59
CA THR A 15 -4.07 14.29 -23.38
C THR A 15 -2.64 14.82 -23.23
N ILE A 16 -2.34 15.46 -22.09
CA ILE A 16 -0.99 15.95 -21.74
C ILE A 16 -0.46 15.14 -20.57
N ALA A 17 0.74 14.59 -20.72
CA ALA A 17 1.46 13.93 -19.65
C ALA A 17 2.35 14.92 -18.90
N THR A 18 2.13 15.11 -17.60
CA THR A 18 3.01 15.97 -16.78
C THR A 18 4.35 15.30 -16.45
N GLY A 19 4.40 13.97 -16.52
CA GLY A 19 5.61 13.20 -16.15
C GLY A 19 6.04 13.44 -14.70
N GLY A 20 5.08 13.50 -13.77
CA GLY A 20 5.27 13.87 -12.38
C GLY A 20 4.96 15.34 -12.08
N TYR A 21 5.68 15.92 -11.14
CA TYR A 21 5.45 17.30 -10.73
C TYR A 21 5.88 18.32 -11.81
N CYS A 22 4.99 19.29 -12.11
CA CYS A 22 5.34 20.50 -12.84
C CYS A 22 5.70 21.65 -11.90
N TRP A 23 5.41 21.50 -10.64
CA TRP A 23 5.75 22.40 -9.53
C TRP A 23 6.15 21.57 -8.33
N TYR A 24 7.08 22.08 -7.52
CA TYR A 24 7.47 21.49 -6.25
C TYR A 24 6.70 22.14 -5.10
N PRO A 25 6.23 21.36 -4.12
CA PRO A 25 5.57 21.92 -2.94
C PRO A 25 6.56 22.71 -2.08
N GLN A 26 6.15 23.88 -1.63
CA GLN A 26 6.91 24.71 -0.71
C GLN A 26 6.00 25.19 0.42
N TYR A 27 6.27 24.70 1.62
CA TYR A 27 5.55 25.14 2.82
C TYR A 27 6.28 26.28 3.49
N ILE A 28 5.57 27.39 3.72
CA ILE A 28 6.08 28.60 4.38
C ILE A 28 5.57 28.63 5.81
N SER A 29 6.37 28.16 6.75
CA SER A 29 6.00 28.01 8.16
C SER A 29 5.55 29.33 8.82
N ALA A 30 6.24 30.45 8.54
CA ALA A 30 5.92 31.76 9.12
C ALA A 30 4.51 32.25 8.73
N LYS A 31 3.96 31.77 7.62
CA LYS A 31 2.64 32.15 7.09
C LYS A 31 1.63 31.00 7.21
N ASN A 32 2.04 29.84 7.68
CA ASN A 32 1.26 28.60 7.66
C ASN A 32 0.58 28.40 6.28
N SER A 33 1.34 28.52 5.21
CA SER A 33 0.82 28.48 3.84
C SER A 33 1.59 27.52 2.96
N LEU A 34 0.88 26.90 2.02
CA LEU A 34 1.44 26.06 0.98
C LEU A 34 1.56 26.88 -0.30
N THR A 35 2.71 26.81 -0.97
CA THR A 35 2.97 27.42 -2.27
C THR A 35 3.57 26.38 -3.22
N ALA A 36 3.61 26.71 -4.49
CA ALA A 36 4.17 25.85 -5.53
C ALA A 36 5.28 26.58 -6.27
N LYS A 37 6.50 26.05 -6.25
CA LYS A 37 7.63 26.56 -7.03
C LYS A 37 7.69 25.82 -8.36
N ALA A 38 7.69 26.55 -9.46
CA ALA A 38 7.76 25.98 -10.80
C ALA A 38 9.04 25.18 -11.01
N ASP A 39 8.92 23.99 -11.59
CA ASP A 39 10.04 23.17 -12.04
C ASP A 39 10.60 23.77 -13.34
N PRO A 40 11.86 24.20 -13.39
CA PRO A 40 12.45 24.77 -14.59
C PRO A 40 12.46 23.78 -15.77
N ASP A 41 12.65 22.49 -15.51
CA ASP A 41 12.72 21.46 -16.55
C ASP A 41 11.36 21.13 -17.17
N LYS A 42 10.27 21.64 -16.59
CA LYS A 42 8.89 21.41 -17.05
C LYS A 42 8.26 22.66 -17.70
N ILE A 43 9.06 23.61 -18.18
CA ILE A 43 8.55 24.87 -18.73
C ILE A 43 7.66 24.65 -19.96
N GLU A 44 8.06 23.75 -20.86
CA GLU A 44 7.30 23.43 -22.08
C GLU A 44 5.96 22.78 -21.76
N ILE A 45 5.95 21.83 -20.85
CA ILE A 45 4.71 21.16 -20.41
C ILE A 45 3.75 22.16 -19.77
N ARG A 46 4.26 23.08 -18.94
CA ARG A 46 3.42 24.14 -18.35
C ARG A 46 2.85 25.08 -19.40
N ARG A 47 3.64 25.41 -20.45
CA ARG A 47 3.16 26.23 -21.57
C ARG A 47 2.05 25.49 -22.32
N GLU A 48 2.26 24.25 -22.69
CA GLU A 48 1.28 23.42 -23.37
C GLU A 48 -0.01 23.29 -22.57
N LEU A 49 0.08 23.00 -21.27
CA LEU A 49 -1.09 22.95 -20.36
C LEU A 49 -1.91 24.25 -20.44
N LYS A 50 -1.26 25.41 -20.43
CA LYS A 50 -1.93 26.70 -20.49
C LYS A 50 -2.59 26.96 -21.84
N GLU A 51 -1.88 26.66 -22.92
CA GLU A 51 -2.36 26.83 -24.30
C GLU A 51 -3.57 25.96 -24.59
N GLN A 52 -3.46 24.68 -24.32
CA GLN A 52 -4.55 23.72 -24.57
C GLN A 52 -5.75 23.98 -23.67
N ALA A 53 -5.52 24.35 -22.41
CA ALA A 53 -6.61 24.69 -21.51
C ALA A 53 -7.43 25.90 -21.97
N GLN A 54 -6.89 26.82 -22.80
CA GLN A 54 -7.65 27.95 -23.32
C GLN A 54 -8.75 27.51 -24.29
N TRP A 55 -8.50 26.47 -25.06
CA TRP A 55 -9.40 25.96 -26.09
C TRP A 55 -10.32 24.84 -25.61
N ALA A 56 -9.97 24.17 -24.53
CA ALA A 56 -10.73 23.05 -24.01
C ALA A 56 -12.05 23.51 -23.38
N THR A 57 -13.15 22.83 -23.69
CA THR A 57 -14.44 23.05 -23.02
C THR A 57 -14.35 22.60 -21.55
N ASN A 58 -13.76 21.43 -21.31
CA ASN A 58 -13.54 20.87 -19.99
C ASN A 58 -12.07 20.52 -19.81
N VAL A 59 -11.55 20.70 -18.60
CA VAL A 59 -10.22 20.24 -18.21
C VAL A 59 -10.38 19.17 -17.12
N ILE A 60 -9.89 17.97 -17.39
CA ILE A 60 -9.89 16.85 -16.43
C ILE A 60 -8.45 16.60 -16.00
N ILE A 61 -8.19 16.64 -14.70
CA ILE A 61 -6.91 16.28 -14.11
C ILE A 61 -7.02 14.85 -13.65
N ALA A 62 -6.39 13.93 -14.41
CA ALA A 62 -6.38 12.51 -14.11
C ALA A 62 -5.11 12.17 -13.32
N THR A 63 -5.27 11.84 -12.03
CA THR A 63 -4.17 11.54 -11.11
C THR A 63 -4.54 10.42 -10.16
N ASP A 64 -3.52 9.82 -9.54
CA ASP A 64 -3.70 8.87 -8.46
C ASP A 64 -4.38 9.55 -7.24
N SER A 65 -4.97 8.76 -6.36
CA SER A 65 -5.64 9.24 -5.14
C SER A 65 -4.68 9.53 -3.98
N ASP A 66 -3.38 9.39 -4.19
CA ASP A 66 -2.35 9.63 -3.18
C ASP A 66 -2.03 11.14 -3.01
N PRO A 67 -1.31 11.55 -1.93
CA PRO A 67 -0.92 12.94 -1.72
C PRO A 67 -0.09 13.55 -2.86
N SER A 68 0.62 12.74 -3.65
CA SER A 68 1.35 13.22 -4.83
C SER A 68 0.38 13.61 -5.95
N GLY A 69 -0.63 12.77 -6.19
CA GLY A 69 -1.73 13.08 -7.12
C GLY A 69 -2.55 14.28 -6.65
N ASP A 70 -2.80 14.42 -5.35
CA ASP A 70 -3.45 15.59 -4.76
C ASP A 70 -2.66 16.87 -5.02
N PHE A 71 -1.33 16.82 -4.85
CA PHE A 71 -0.47 17.98 -5.12
C PHE A 71 -0.44 18.35 -6.61
N ILE A 72 -0.38 17.35 -7.50
CA ILE A 72 -0.47 17.59 -8.95
C ILE A 72 -1.81 18.25 -9.28
N ALA A 73 -2.93 17.71 -8.78
CA ALA A 73 -4.26 18.24 -9.02
C ALA A 73 -4.40 19.69 -8.51
N TRP A 74 -4.00 19.94 -7.27
CA TRP A 74 -4.01 21.27 -6.66
C TRP A 74 -3.15 22.28 -7.42
N SER A 75 -1.90 21.92 -7.77
CA SER A 75 -0.96 22.82 -8.42
C SER A 75 -1.39 23.17 -9.85
N VAL A 76 -1.87 22.20 -10.63
CA VAL A 76 -2.38 22.41 -12.00
C VAL A 76 -3.65 23.26 -11.96
N ALA A 77 -4.63 22.93 -11.09
CA ALA A 77 -5.87 23.69 -10.97
C ALA A 77 -5.60 25.16 -10.59
N ARG A 78 -4.70 25.37 -9.60
CA ARG A 78 -4.29 26.72 -9.17
C ARG A 78 -3.57 27.52 -10.27
N TYR A 79 -2.74 26.85 -11.09
CA TYR A 79 -2.03 27.47 -12.21
C TYR A 79 -2.97 27.87 -13.35
N LEU A 80 -3.89 27.00 -13.73
CA LEU A 80 -4.81 27.25 -14.85
C LEU A 80 -5.88 28.28 -14.53
N LYS A 81 -6.24 28.49 -13.26
CA LYS A 81 -7.22 29.48 -12.76
C LYS A 81 -8.56 29.48 -13.53
N ARG A 82 -9.05 28.32 -13.91
CA ARG A 82 -10.33 28.16 -14.60
C ARG A 82 -11.42 27.67 -13.67
N SER A 83 -12.67 28.03 -13.98
CA SER A 83 -13.85 27.65 -13.21
C SER A 83 -14.35 26.23 -13.48
N ALA A 84 -13.96 25.57 -14.55
CA ALA A 84 -14.46 24.25 -14.93
C ALA A 84 -13.32 23.20 -14.97
N ILE A 85 -12.59 23.07 -13.86
CA ILE A 85 -11.57 22.02 -13.72
C ILE A 85 -12.14 20.90 -12.88
N ARG A 86 -12.10 19.68 -13.44
CA ARG A 86 -12.54 18.46 -12.78
C ARG A 86 -11.36 17.55 -12.51
N ARG A 87 -11.50 16.66 -11.54
CA ARG A 87 -10.54 15.60 -11.23
C ARG A 87 -11.17 14.26 -11.48
N GLY A 88 -10.47 13.40 -12.20
CA GLY A 88 -10.72 11.97 -12.28
C GLY A 88 -9.63 11.22 -11.52
N VAL A 89 -10.01 10.28 -10.66
CA VAL A 89 -9.06 9.43 -9.94
C VAL A 89 -8.84 8.14 -10.72
N ILE A 90 -7.58 7.86 -11.07
CA ILE A 90 -7.23 6.66 -11.82
C ILE A 90 -7.08 5.51 -10.84
N GLN A 91 -7.96 4.53 -10.94
CA GLN A 91 -7.91 3.30 -10.14
C GLN A 91 -7.14 2.18 -10.84
N ASN A 92 -7.32 2.05 -12.15
CA ASN A 92 -6.58 1.10 -12.99
C ASN A 92 -6.45 1.61 -14.43
N LEU A 93 -5.48 1.06 -15.17
CA LEU A 93 -5.19 1.42 -16.56
C LEU A 93 -5.85 0.44 -17.54
N SER A 94 -7.11 0.14 -17.34
CA SER A 94 -7.95 -0.62 -18.28
C SER A 94 -8.95 0.29 -18.98
N LYS A 95 -9.50 -0.18 -20.11
CA LYS A 95 -10.55 0.56 -20.81
C LYS A 95 -11.78 0.83 -19.92
N PRO A 96 -12.33 -0.17 -19.18
CA PRO A 96 -13.41 0.09 -18.23
C PRO A 96 -13.02 1.09 -17.14
N GLY A 97 -11.83 0.97 -16.54
CA GLY A 97 -11.36 1.86 -15.47
C GLY A 97 -11.20 3.31 -15.94
N ILE A 98 -10.72 3.54 -17.16
CA ILE A 98 -10.62 4.89 -17.72
C ILE A 98 -11.99 5.46 -18.06
N ILE A 99 -12.90 4.67 -18.60
CA ILE A 99 -14.29 5.12 -18.84
C ILE A 99 -14.94 5.48 -17.52
N GLN A 100 -14.87 4.62 -16.52
CA GLN A 100 -15.39 4.89 -15.18
C GLN A 100 -14.79 6.17 -14.57
N MET A 101 -13.48 6.38 -14.70
CA MET A 101 -12.82 7.61 -14.24
C MET A 101 -13.38 8.85 -14.95
N LEU A 102 -13.66 8.77 -16.27
CA LEU A 102 -14.24 9.87 -17.04
C LEU A 102 -15.71 10.14 -16.66
N ASP A 103 -16.44 9.12 -16.25
CA ASP A 103 -17.85 9.24 -15.81
C ASP A 103 -17.95 9.75 -14.37
N ASP A 104 -16.98 9.48 -13.50
CA ASP A 104 -16.95 9.88 -12.07
C ASP A 104 -16.04 11.12 -11.82
N VAL A 105 -15.90 12.01 -12.80
CA VAL A 105 -15.14 13.24 -12.59
C VAL A 105 -15.90 14.21 -11.70
N ARG A 106 -15.20 14.83 -10.74
CA ARG A 106 -15.74 15.81 -9.78
C ARG A 106 -15.00 17.13 -9.90
N GLU A 107 -15.65 18.20 -9.51
CA GLU A 107 -14.96 19.50 -9.41
C GLU A 107 -13.78 19.42 -8.42
N VAL A 108 -12.67 20.09 -8.77
CA VAL A 108 -11.49 20.13 -7.89
C VAL A 108 -11.76 21.08 -6.74
N ASP A 109 -11.93 20.53 -5.54
CA ASP A 109 -11.94 21.34 -4.31
C ASP A 109 -10.50 21.74 -3.94
N ILE A 110 -10.07 22.89 -4.48
CA ILE A 110 -8.73 23.45 -4.24
C ILE A 110 -8.51 23.73 -2.75
N GLY A 111 -9.55 24.18 -2.04
CA GLY A 111 -9.46 24.49 -0.60
C GLY A 111 -9.21 23.24 0.24
N PHE A 112 -9.95 22.18 -0.04
CA PHE A 112 -9.77 20.88 0.62
C PHE A 112 -8.37 20.30 0.37
N LEU A 113 -7.94 20.24 -0.90
CA LEU A 113 -6.62 19.74 -1.25
C LEU A 113 -5.50 20.56 -0.61
N GLU A 114 -5.61 21.90 -0.63
CA GLU A 114 -4.63 22.78 -0.01
C GLU A 114 -4.55 22.58 1.50
N SER A 115 -5.68 22.40 2.17
CA SER A 115 -5.74 22.17 3.61
C SER A 115 -5.07 20.85 3.99
N ARG A 116 -5.42 19.77 3.30
CA ARG A 116 -4.84 18.44 3.52
C ARG A 116 -3.33 18.43 3.31
N LEU A 117 -2.87 18.95 2.18
CA LEU A 117 -1.44 19.03 1.87
C LEU A 117 -0.68 19.91 2.87
N LYS A 118 -1.26 21.06 3.23
CA LYS A 118 -0.67 21.95 4.23
C LYS A 118 -0.48 21.27 5.58
N ASN A 119 -1.47 20.50 6.05
CA ASN A 119 -1.38 19.77 7.30
C ASN A 119 -0.23 18.74 7.29
N LEU A 120 -0.06 17.99 6.19
CA LEU A 120 1.07 17.06 6.03
C LEU A 120 2.43 17.75 6.16
N PHE A 121 2.62 18.88 5.48
CA PHE A 121 3.87 19.65 5.54
C PHE A 121 4.08 20.32 6.89
N LEU A 122 3.01 20.78 7.53
CA LEU A 122 3.07 21.33 8.89
C LEU A 122 3.56 20.29 9.88
N ILE A 123 2.96 19.10 9.89
CA ILE A 123 3.35 18.00 10.79
C ILE A 123 4.82 17.66 10.59
N GLN A 124 5.26 17.49 9.35
CA GLN A 124 6.65 17.17 9.05
C GLN A 124 7.61 18.28 9.49
N THR A 125 7.24 19.54 9.26
CA THR A 125 8.08 20.70 9.62
C THR A 125 8.21 20.86 11.14
N GLU A 126 7.11 20.74 11.88
CA GLU A 126 7.13 20.87 13.34
C GLU A 126 7.84 19.67 13.97
N TRP A 127 7.69 18.44 13.44
CA TRP A 127 8.49 17.29 13.87
C TRP A 127 9.99 17.56 13.79
N THR A 128 10.45 18.03 12.62
CA THR A 128 11.88 18.30 12.37
C THR A 128 12.42 19.42 13.27
N ARG A 129 11.58 20.35 13.73
CA ARG A 129 11.97 21.43 14.65
C ARG A 129 12.17 20.96 16.09
N GLN A 130 11.55 19.85 16.48
CA GLN A 130 11.66 19.32 17.82
C GLN A 130 12.96 18.55 18.01
N LYS A 131 14.02 19.25 18.48
CA LYS A 131 15.36 18.66 18.69
C LYS A 131 15.38 17.47 19.65
N SER A 132 14.37 17.34 20.53
CA SER A 132 14.24 16.21 21.47
C SER A 132 13.68 14.94 20.83
N LEU A 133 13.08 15.03 19.63
CA LEU A 133 12.56 13.89 18.91
C LEU A 133 13.62 13.31 17.97
N PRO A 134 13.71 11.98 17.86
CA PRO A 134 14.55 11.33 16.85
C PRO A 134 13.93 11.51 15.45
N GLU A 135 14.59 10.98 14.43
CA GLU A 135 13.99 10.89 13.09
C GLU A 135 12.62 10.22 13.17
N LYS A 136 11.63 10.76 12.44
CA LYS A 136 10.24 10.28 12.48
C LYS A 136 10.13 8.78 12.24
N GLU A 137 10.90 8.26 11.29
CA GLU A 137 10.94 6.84 10.94
C GLU A 137 11.49 6.00 12.11
N LEU A 138 12.56 6.45 12.75
CA LEU A 138 13.17 5.76 13.88
C LEU A 138 12.24 5.72 15.11
N ALA A 139 11.52 6.82 15.37
CA ALA A 139 10.49 6.86 16.39
C ALA A 139 9.33 5.90 16.07
N GLY A 140 8.94 5.80 14.79
CA GLY A 140 7.93 4.86 14.33
C GLY A 140 8.34 3.40 14.54
N LEU A 141 9.57 3.05 14.17
CA LEU A 141 10.12 1.71 14.43
C LEU A 141 10.10 1.39 15.93
N ALA A 142 10.58 2.30 16.77
CA ALA A 142 10.55 2.12 18.23
C ALA A 142 9.11 1.91 18.75
N ALA A 143 8.14 2.68 18.26
CA ALA A 143 6.73 2.55 18.63
C ALA A 143 6.17 1.18 18.27
N VAL A 144 6.44 0.69 17.05
CA VAL A 144 5.93 -0.60 16.56
C VAL A 144 6.55 -1.78 17.31
N PHE A 145 7.87 -1.78 17.51
CA PHE A 145 8.57 -2.88 18.17
C PHE A 145 8.42 -2.89 19.70
N GLY A 146 8.15 -1.77 20.32
CA GLY A 146 8.19 -1.62 21.79
C GLY A 146 6.85 -1.46 22.47
N THR A 147 5.70 -1.60 21.76
CA THR A 147 4.37 -1.49 22.38
C THR A 147 3.50 -2.70 22.12
N PRO A 148 2.60 -3.05 23.07
CA PRO A 148 1.55 -4.00 22.81
C PRO A 148 0.71 -3.63 21.58
N GLY A 149 0.25 -4.62 20.86
CA GLY A 149 -0.53 -4.43 19.64
C GLY A 149 -1.05 -5.75 19.08
N GLU A 150 -1.68 -5.67 17.93
CA GLU A 150 -2.17 -6.82 17.20
C GLU A 150 -1.03 -7.45 16.39
N PHE A 151 -0.88 -8.76 16.51
CA PHE A 151 0.09 -9.57 15.79
C PHE A 151 -0.63 -10.69 15.04
N THR A 152 -0.14 -11.02 13.85
CA THR A 152 -0.62 -12.14 13.04
C THR A 152 0.44 -13.21 12.82
N HIS A 153 1.70 -12.92 13.17
CA HIS A 153 2.81 -13.85 13.03
C HIS A 153 3.51 -14.09 14.37
N PHE A 154 3.98 -15.33 14.56
CA PHE A 154 4.54 -15.84 15.80
C PHE A 154 5.71 -16.75 15.49
N LEU A 155 6.66 -16.83 16.40
CA LEU A 155 7.78 -17.79 16.38
C LEU A 155 7.68 -18.75 17.54
N ASP A 156 7.94 -20.03 17.29
CA ASP A 156 8.15 -20.99 18.36
C ASP A 156 9.60 -20.92 18.91
N GLU A 157 9.92 -21.75 19.89
CA GLU A 157 11.24 -21.86 20.51
C GLU A 157 12.35 -22.24 19.52
N ASN A 158 12.00 -22.86 18.40
CA ASN A 158 12.91 -23.25 17.32
C ASN A 158 12.96 -22.22 16.18
N ASN A 159 12.38 -21.02 16.37
CA ASN A 159 12.22 -19.97 15.36
C ASN A 159 11.46 -20.41 14.10
N ARG A 160 10.54 -21.37 14.22
CA ARG A 160 9.59 -21.70 13.14
C ARG A 160 8.48 -20.65 13.14
N LEU A 161 8.12 -20.18 11.94
CA LEU A 161 7.11 -19.16 11.75
C LEU A 161 5.70 -19.78 11.74
N PHE A 162 4.83 -19.20 12.56
CA PHE A 162 3.40 -19.50 12.62
C PHE A 162 2.59 -18.26 12.28
N LYS A 163 1.43 -18.48 11.70
CA LYS A 163 0.44 -17.43 11.44
C LYS A 163 -0.83 -17.73 12.24
N SER A 164 -1.47 -16.70 12.81
CA SER A 164 -2.79 -16.82 13.43
C SER A 164 -3.91 -16.58 12.41
N SER A 165 -5.05 -17.21 12.62
CA SER A 165 -6.25 -17.05 11.78
C SER A 165 -6.85 -15.64 11.85
N SER A 166 -6.59 -14.92 12.93
CA SER A 166 -6.98 -13.52 13.14
C SER A 166 -5.93 -12.78 13.96
N PRO A 167 -5.90 -11.43 13.97
CA PRO A 167 -4.96 -10.68 14.78
C PRO A 167 -5.14 -10.95 16.27
N VAL A 168 -4.01 -11.14 16.99
CA VAL A 168 -3.96 -11.37 18.45
C VAL A 168 -3.32 -10.18 19.12
N PHE A 169 -4.01 -9.58 20.07
CA PHE A 169 -3.48 -8.46 20.85
C PHE A 169 -2.62 -8.99 22.01
N CYS A 170 -1.32 -8.69 21.97
CA CYS A 170 -0.36 -9.13 23.00
C CYS A 170 0.83 -8.16 23.12
N ALA A 171 1.67 -8.38 24.15
CA ALA A 171 2.93 -7.67 24.26
C ALA A 171 3.98 -8.27 23.31
N PRO A 172 4.97 -7.49 22.83
CA PRO A 172 5.96 -7.96 21.85
C PRO A 172 6.86 -9.11 22.35
N ASP A 173 6.97 -9.29 23.64
CA ASP A 173 7.78 -10.31 24.31
C ASP A 173 6.94 -11.38 25.05
N GLU A 174 5.64 -11.38 24.84
CA GLU A 174 4.72 -12.32 25.48
C GLU A 174 4.82 -13.71 24.86
N TRP A 175 4.93 -14.76 25.69
CA TRP A 175 4.89 -16.12 25.27
C TRP A 175 3.49 -16.71 25.47
N ILE A 176 2.90 -17.20 24.39
CA ILE A 176 1.54 -17.73 24.34
C ILE A 176 1.61 -19.26 24.26
N PRO A 177 1.14 -20.00 25.27
CA PRO A 177 1.02 -21.44 25.17
C PRO A 177 -0.12 -21.83 24.22
N VAL A 178 0.12 -22.80 23.35
CA VAL A 178 -0.86 -23.34 22.41
C VAL A 178 -0.82 -24.84 22.40
N ASN A 179 -1.97 -25.46 22.20
CA ASN A 179 -2.15 -26.93 22.13
C ASN A 179 -2.54 -27.32 20.72
N ARG A 180 -2.18 -28.51 20.29
CA ARG A 180 -2.60 -29.04 18.99
C ARG A 180 -4.12 -29.11 18.92
N SER A 181 -4.72 -28.48 17.92
CA SER A 181 -6.17 -28.52 17.72
C SER A 181 -6.62 -29.89 17.17
N SER A 182 -7.75 -30.36 17.66
CA SER A 182 -8.43 -31.52 17.12
C SER A 182 -9.41 -31.21 16.00
N GLU A 183 -9.67 -29.93 15.74
CA GLU A 183 -10.61 -29.47 14.74
C GLU A 183 -9.96 -29.26 13.37
N ASN A 184 -10.72 -29.51 12.31
CA ASN A 184 -10.32 -29.19 10.96
C ASN A 184 -10.38 -27.68 10.74
N GLN A 185 -9.22 -27.05 10.58
CA GLN A 185 -9.09 -25.63 10.31
C GLN A 185 -8.71 -25.38 8.85
N TYR A 186 -8.93 -24.18 8.36
CA TYR A 186 -8.72 -23.80 6.97
C TYR A 186 -7.76 -22.62 6.84
N ARG A 187 -6.84 -22.72 5.90
CA ARG A 187 -5.94 -21.64 5.55
C ARG A 187 -6.66 -20.65 4.61
N ILE A 188 -6.78 -19.40 5.07
CA ILE A 188 -7.30 -18.30 4.27
C ILE A 188 -6.12 -17.50 3.73
N ILE A 189 -6.06 -17.33 2.40
CA ILE A 189 -5.00 -16.59 1.72
C ILE A 189 -5.51 -15.19 1.42
N GLU A 190 -4.94 -14.20 2.12
CA GLU A 190 -5.29 -12.79 1.91
C GLU A 190 -4.80 -12.30 0.54
N PRO A 191 -5.60 -11.47 -0.16
CA PRO A 191 -5.15 -10.80 -1.38
C PRO A 191 -3.89 -9.95 -1.18
N LEU A 192 -3.18 -9.66 -2.27
CA LEU A 192 -1.91 -8.95 -2.23
C LEU A 192 -2.07 -7.45 -2.04
N SER A 193 -1.50 -6.92 -0.97
CA SER A 193 -1.13 -5.51 -0.85
C SER A 193 0.30 -5.29 -1.35
N THR A 194 0.74 -4.05 -1.49
CA THR A 194 2.15 -3.74 -1.83
C THR A 194 3.11 -4.36 -0.81
N PHE A 195 2.74 -4.36 0.48
CA PHE A 195 3.61 -4.82 1.56
C PHE A 195 3.90 -6.31 1.48
N ASN A 196 2.86 -7.15 1.39
CA ASN A 196 3.03 -8.60 1.34
C ASN A 196 3.53 -9.09 -0.03
N LEU A 197 3.23 -8.38 -1.12
CA LEU A 197 3.77 -8.72 -2.44
C LEU A 197 5.29 -8.50 -2.51
N ILE A 198 5.79 -7.35 -2.04
CA ILE A 198 7.22 -7.05 -2.04
C ILE A 198 7.98 -8.02 -1.13
N GLU A 199 7.44 -8.34 0.05
CA GLU A 199 8.01 -9.37 0.93
C GLU A 199 8.10 -10.74 0.23
N LYS A 200 7.02 -11.19 -0.41
CA LYS A 200 7.00 -12.46 -1.14
C LYS A 200 7.97 -12.48 -2.32
N ALA A 201 8.10 -11.37 -3.05
CA ALA A 201 9.03 -11.29 -4.19
C ALA A 201 10.48 -11.49 -3.76
N VAL A 202 10.89 -10.90 -2.63
CA VAL A 202 12.23 -11.11 -2.04
C VAL A 202 12.34 -12.51 -1.46
N GLY A 203 11.36 -12.97 -0.68
CA GLY A 203 11.35 -14.30 -0.07
C GLY A 203 11.42 -15.45 -1.08
N GLN A 204 10.87 -15.27 -2.28
CA GLN A 204 10.96 -16.22 -3.39
C GLN A 204 12.15 -15.97 -4.33
N SER A 205 13.06 -15.07 -3.97
CA SER A 205 14.26 -14.74 -4.74
C SER A 205 13.97 -14.23 -6.17
N ILE A 206 12.82 -13.61 -6.39
CA ILE A 206 12.49 -12.90 -7.64
C ILE A 206 13.35 -11.65 -7.76
N THR A 207 13.62 -11.00 -6.62
CA THR A 207 14.56 -9.88 -6.46
C THR A 207 15.45 -10.09 -5.25
N ALA A 208 16.59 -9.41 -5.21
CA ALA A 208 17.49 -9.44 -4.07
C ALA A 208 17.14 -8.38 -3.01
N GLU A 209 16.52 -7.27 -3.43
CA GLU A 209 16.21 -6.12 -2.60
C GLU A 209 14.73 -5.77 -2.67
N TYR A 210 14.19 -5.19 -1.58
CA TYR A 210 12.80 -4.76 -1.48
C TYR A 210 12.47 -3.61 -2.43
N ASN A 211 13.42 -2.67 -2.62
CA ASN A 211 13.27 -1.57 -3.56
C ASN A 211 13.26 -2.06 -5.02
N GLU A 212 14.06 -3.07 -5.35
CA GLU A 212 14.04 -3.69 -6.67
C GLU A 212 12.67 -4.28 -6.98
N ALA A 213 12.08 -5.02 -6.04
CA ALA A 213 10.72 -5.56 -6.16
C ALA A 213 9.69 -4.44 -6.41
N GLN A 214 9.81 -3.33 -5.70
CA GLN A 214 8.93 -2.17 -5.88
C GLN A 214 9.07 -1.54 -7.27
N VAL A 215 10.27 -1.43 -7.79
CA VAL A 215 10.55 -0.92 -9.15
C VAL A 215 9.99 -1.88 -10.21
N LEU A 216 10.18 -3.18 -10.04
CA LEU A 216 9.61 -4.19 -10.96
C LEU A 216 8.08 -4.16 -10.96
N LEU A 217 7.47 -4.03 -9.79
CA LEU A 217 6.02 -3.91 -9.65
C LEU A 217 5.47 -2.70 -10.41
N GLN A 218 6.14 -1.55 -10.33
CA GLN A 218 5.78 -0.36 -11.09
C GLN A 218 5.95 -0.56 -12.60
N ARG A 219 7.00 -1.27 -13.03
CA ARG A 219 7.21 -1.62 -14.45
C ARG A 219 6.10 -2.55 -14.95
N LEU A 220 5.75 -3.57 -14.18
CA LEU A 220 4.69 -4.51 -14.53
C LEU A 220 3.34 -3.80 -14.74
N TYR A 221 2.99 -2.86 -13.85
CA TYR A 221 1.81 -2.02 -14.01
C TYR A 221 1.84 -1.16 -15.28
N GLN A 222 3.02 -0.73 -15.72
CA GLN A 222 3.19 0.06 -16.94
C GLN A 222 3.33 -0.80 -18.21
N THR A 223 3.45 -2.11 -18.07
CA THR A 223 3.53 -3.05 -19.20
C THR A 223 2.16 -3.27 -19.79
N ILE A 224 2.06 -3.02 -21.11
CA ILE A 224 0.84 -3.21 -21.88
C ILE A 224 1.15 -4.21 -22.96
N LEU A 225 0.42 -5.30 -22.97
CA LEU A 225 0.55 -6.28 -24.06
C LEU A 225 -0.10 -5.74 -25.33
N PRO A 226 0.48 -6.01 -26.52
CA PRO A 226 -0.03 -5.51 -27.79
C PRO A 226 -1.50 -5.87 -28.05
N ASN A 227 -1.95 -7.01 -27.55
CA ASN A 227 -3.27 -7.56 -27.81
C ASN A 227 -4.34 -7.10 -26.80
N SER A 228 -3.96 -6.76 -25.55
CA SER A 228 -4.91 -6.45 -24.49
C SER A 228 -5.23 -4.95 -24.36
N ARG A 229 -4.31 -4.09 -24.78
CA ARG A 229 -4.41 -2.62 -24.65
C ARG A 229 -4.73 -2.14 -23.24
N GLN A 230 -4.34 -2.90 -22.23
CA GLN A 230 -4.52 -2.58 -20.82
C GLN A 230 -3.27 -2.98 -20.02
N SER A 231 -3.13 -2.44 -18.81
CA SER A 231 -2.12 -2.88 -17.85
C SER A 231 -2.32 -4.36 -17.51
N LEU A 232 -1.24 -5.07 -17.21
CA LEU A 232 -1.30 -6.45 -16.75
C LEU A 232 -1.93 -6.60 -15.37
N ILE A 233 -1.71 -5.62 -14.49
CA ILE A 233 -2.14 -5.66 -13.10
C ILE A 233 -2.89 -4.38 -12.72
N SER A 234 -3.64 -4.44 -11.59
CA SER A 234 -4.25 -3.30 -10.93
C SER A 234 -3.21 -2.31 -10.39
N TYR A 235 -3.65 -1.22 -9.76
CA TYR A 235 -2.74 -0.20 -9.24
C TYR A 235 -1.75 -0.78 -8.21
N PRO A 236 -0.43 -0.55 -8.37
CA PRO A 236 0.59 -1.28 -7.64
C PRO A 236 0.93 -0.72 -6.26
N ARG A 237 0.30 0.38 -5.82
CA ARG A 237 0.62 1.08 -4.57
C ARG A 237 -0.56 1.05 -3.62
N SER A 238 -1.03 -0.17 -3.29
CA SER A 238 -2.17 -0.40 -2.43
C SER A 238 -1.76 -0.99 -1.09
N SER A 239 -2.37 -0.51 0.00
CA SER A 239 -2.29 -1.13 1.31
C SER A 239 -3.43 -2.13 1.55
N ALA A 240 -4.44 -2.16 0.68
CA ALA A 240 -5.61 -3.01 0.81
C ALA A 240 -5.32 -4.49 0.51
N ASN A 241 -6.05 -5.35 1.21
CA ASN A 241 -6.11 -6.80 0.98
C ASN A 241 -7.56 -7.24 0.71
N THR A 242 -8.31 -6.42 -0.01
CA THR A 242 -9.70 -6.67 -0.39
C THR A 242 -9.90 -6.45 -1.88
N PHE A 243 -10.93 -7.08 -2.46
CA PHE A 243 -11.42 -6.83 -3.82
C PHE A 243 -12.71 -6.04 -3.76
N TYR A 244 -12.97 -5.19 -4.76
CA TYR A 244 -14.23 -4.48 -4.86
C TYR A 244 -15.25 -5.25 -5.69
N GLY A 245 -16.54 -4.95 -5.50
CA GLY A 245 -17.63 -5.68 -6.13
C GLY A 245 -17.50 -5.82 -7.64
N GLN A 246 -17.10 -4.76 -8.35
CA GLN A 246 -16.89 -4.80 -9.80
C GLN A 246 -15.75 -5.75 -10.20
N THR A 247 -14.64 -5.75 -9.46
CA THR A 247 -13.51 -6.67 -9.71
C THR A 247 -13.90 -8.11 -9.44
N TRP A 248 -14.68 -8.34 -8.38
CA TRP A 248 -15.22 -9.67 -8.08
C TRP A 248 -16.10 -10.22 -9.21
N GLU A 249 -17.02 -9.43 -9.75
CA GLU A 249 -17.86 -9.82 -10.89
C GLU A 249 -17.04 -10.07 -12.16
N ASN A 250 -15.99 -9.29 -12.37
CA ASN A 250 -15.03 -9.52 -13.46
C ASN A 250 -14.30 -10.86 -13.29
N PHE A 251 -13.80 -11.18 -12.09
CA PHE A 251 -13.16 -12.47 -11.81
C PHE A 251 -14.12 -13.62 -12.05
N ARG A 252 -15.33 -13.53 -11.55
CA ARG A 252 -16.37 -14.57 -11.73
C ARG A 252 -16.62 -14.83 -13.23
N SER A 253 -16.77 -13.77 -14.01
CA SER A 253 -16.98 -13.87 -15.45
C SER A 253 -15.79 -14.48 -16.20
N GLN A 254 -14.57 -14.06 -15.85
CA GLN A 254 -13.34 -14.53 -16.46
C GLN A 254 -13.02 -15.97 -16.05
N PHE A 255 -13.24 -16.33 -14.80
CA PHE A 255 -13.06 -17.69 -14.28
C PHE A 255 -13.88 -18.72 -15.05
N ILE A 256 -15.17 -18.39 -15.31
CA ILE A 256 -16.06 -19.21 -16.11
C ILE A 256 -15.56 -19.31 -17.56
N ARG A 257 -15.18 -18.19 -18.19
CA ARG A 257 -14.71 -18.16 -19.58
C ARG A 257 -13.41 -18.92 -19.79
N ALA A 258 -12.49 -18.84 -18.83
CA ALA A 258 -11.19 -19.52 -18.87
C ALA A 258 -11.29 -21.00 -18.47
N SER A 259 -12.49 -21.51 -18.13
CA SER A 259 -12.70 -22.89 -17.66
C SER A 259 -11.76 -23.28 -16.50
N LEU A 260 -11.46 -22.34 -15.62
CA LEU A 260 -10.63 -22.58 -14.45
C LEU A 260 -11.35 -23.49 -13.46
N SER A 261 -10.61 -24.43 -12.84
CA SER A 261 -11.18 -25.38 -11.91
C SER A 261 -11.27 -24.81 -10.49
N GLY A 262 -12.32 -25.20 -9.76
CA GLY A 262 -12.55 -24.86 -8.35
C GLY A 262 -13.77 -23.98 -8.13
N GLU A 263 -14.13 -23.78 -6.89
CA GLU A 263 -15.23 -22.93 -6.45
C GLU A 263 -14.69 -21.56 -6.00
N LEU A 264 -15.34 -20.47 -6.42
CA LEU A 264 -14.98 -19.13 -5.99
C LEU A 264 -15.69 -18.77 -4.69
N LYS A 265 -14.96 -18.13 -3.77
CA LYS A 265 -15.51 -17.68 -2.49
C LYS A 265 -15.18 -16.20 -2.23
N PRO A 266 -16.16 -15.34 -2.02
CA PRO A 266 -15.98 -13.89 -1.83
C PRO A 266 -15.60 -13.54 -0.38
N ILE A 267 -14.52 -14.13 0.15
CA ILE A 267 -14.09 -13.91 1.56
C ILE A 267 -13.60 -12.46 1.75
N PHE A 268 -12.89 -11.92 0.76
CA PHE A 268 -12.27 -10.60 0.82
C PHE A 268 -13.03 -9.57 -0.03
N LEU A 269 -14.32 -9.77 -0.24
CA LEU A 269 -15.13 -8.85 -1.01
C LEU A 269 -15.56 -7.66 -0.15
N GLN A 270 -15.36 -6.47 -0.68
CA GLN A 270 -15.91 -5.21 -0.19
C GLN A 270 -16.75 -4.57 -1.32
N GLU A 271 -17.97 -4.17 -1.04
CA GLU A 271 -18.86 -3.67 -2.09
C GLU A 271 -18.38 -2.36 -2.70
N THR A 272 -17.84 -1.46 -1.88
CA THR A 272 -17.37 -0.13 -2.31
C THR A 272 -16.01 0.21 -1.73
N ALA A 273 -15.24 1.01 -2.48
CA ALA A 273 -13.97 1.53 -2.01
C ALA A 273 -14.13 2.47 -0.80
N PRO A 274 -13.36 2.31 0.29
CA PRO A 274 -13.29 3.28 1.35
C PRO A 274 -12.72 4.61 0.82
N ILE A 275 -13.13 5.72 1.41
CA ILE A 275 -12.61 7.05 1.04
C ILE A 275 -11.10 7.16 1.32
N GLU A 276 -10.63 6.49 2.37
CA GLU A 276 -9.23 6.54 2.82
C GLU A 276 -8.31 5.60 2.04
N GLU A 277 -8.84 4.50 1.51
CA GLU A 277 -8.10 3.51 0.70
C GLU A 277 -8.90 3.21 -0.58
N PRO A 278 -8.81 4.06 -1.60
CA PRO A 278 -9.59 3.91 -2.83
C PRO A 278 -9.06 2.81 -3.75
N HIS A 279 -7.93 2.20 -3.42
CA HIS A 279 -7.33 1.12 -4.20
C HIS A 279 -7.60 -0.22 -3.55
N GLU A 280 -7.94 -1.19 -4.38
CA GLU A 280 -8.08 -2.58 -3.99
C GLU A 280 -6.74 -3.32 -4.01
N SER A 281 -6.73 -4.58 -3.62
CA SER A 281 -5.56 -5.45 -3.67
C SER A 281 -4.96 -5.54 -5.08
N ILE A 282 -3.67 -5.87 -5.13
CA ILE A 282 -2.95 -6.04 -6.39
C ILE A 282 -3.31 -7.39 -7.01
N HIS A 283 -3.78 -7.37 -8.26
CA HIS A 283 -4.26 -8.55 -8.99
C HIS A 283 -4.11 -8.38 -10.51
N PRO A 284 -4.15 -9.46 -11.30
CA PRO A 284 -4.24 -9.39 -12.76
C PRO A 284 -5.55 -8.74 -13.20
N LEU A 285 -5.52 -7.87 -14.21
CA LEU A 285 -6.74 -7.27 -14.77
C LEU A 285 -7.49 -8.25 -15.68
N ASN A 286 -6.81 -9.28 -16.21
CA ASN A 286 -7.39 -10.29 -17.08
C ASN A 286 -6.84 -11.68 -16.75
N LEU A 287 -7.67 -12.55 -16.18
CA LEU A 287 -7.29 -13.94 -15.85
C LEU A 287 -7.06 -14.84 -17.09
N ALA A 288 -7.44 -14.40 -18.30
CA ALA A 288 -7.11 -15.12 -19.51
C ALA A 288 -5.66 -14.91 -19.96
N GLU A 289 -4.99 -13.88 -19.43
CA GLU A 289 -3.56 -13.63 -19.63
C GLU A 289 -2.78 -14.40 -18.58
N THR A 290 -2.61 -15.72 -18.80
CA THR A 290 -1.90 -16.58 -17.87
C THR A 290 -0.39 -16.30 -17.90
N PRO A 291 0.38 -16.66 -16.86
CA PRO A 291 1.83 -16.50 -16.84
C PRO A 291 2.52 -17.10 -18.08
N GLU A 292 2.05 -18.24 -18.58
CA GLU A 292 2.58 -18.90 -19.76
C GLU A 292 2.37 -18.07 -21.03
N THR A 293 1.24 -17.38 -21.14
CA THR A 293 0.93 -16.57 -22.33
C THR A 293 1.69 -15.27 -22.39
N VAL A 294 2.04 -14.69 -21.22
CA VAL A 294 2.69 -13.37 -21.15
C VAL A 294 4.20 -13.42 -20.93
N SER A 295 4.72 -14.50 -20.31
CA SER A 295 6.16 -14.60 -19.96
C SER A 295 7.11 -14.59 -21.14
N GLY A 296 6.68 -15.07 -22.31
CA GLY A 296 7.49 -15.06 -23.53
C GLY A 296 7.81 -13.66 -24.08
N GLU A 297 7.05 -12.65 -23.65
CA GLU A 297 7.19 -11.26 -24.12
C GLU A 297 7.88 -10.36 -23.10
N MET A 298 8.28 -10.89 -21.93
CA MET A 298 8.81 -10.11 -20.81
C MET A 298 10.18 -10.58 -20.34
N LEU A 299 10.89 -9.71 -19.63
CA LEU A 299 12.08 -10.10 -18.86
C LEU A 299 11.67 -11.14 -17.79
N LYS A 300 12.55 -12.10 -17.53
CA LYS A 300 12.28 -13.20 -16.59
C LYS A 300 11.73 -12.71 -15.24
N SER A 301 12.38 -11.74 -14.60
CA SER A 301 11.96 -11.22 -13.29
C SER A 301 10.57 -10.57 -13.31
N LEU A 302 10.17 -9.95 -14.42
CA LEU A 302 8.81 -9.43 -14.60
C LEU A 302 7.80 -10.56 -14.77
N GLY A 303 8.16 -11.61 -15.52
CA GLY A 303 7.34 -12.81 -15.69
C GLY A 303 7.14 -13.55 -14.37
N ASP A 304 8.21 -13.74 -13.61
CA ASP A 304 8.17 -14.39 -12.30
C ASP A 304 7.29 -13.58 -11.30
N LEU A 305 7.41 -12.24 -11.31
CA LEU A 305 6.57 -11.38 -10.48
C LEU A 305 5.09 -11.44 -10.90
N TYR A 306 4.81 -11.48 -12.20
CA TYR A 306 3.45 -11.65 -12.71
C TYR A 306 2.87 -13.00 -12.32
N SER A 307 3.66 -14.08 -12.43
CA SER A 307 3.26 -15.43 -11.99
C SER A 307 2.90 -15.43 -10.50
N LEU A 308 3.73 -14.83 -9.65
CA LEU A 308 3.44 -14.69 -8.22
C LEU A 308 2.09 -13.99 -7.98
N ILE A 309 1.83 -12.88 -8.66
CA ILE A 309 0.57 -12.12 -8.51
C ILE A 309 -0.63 -12.95 -9.00
N TYR A 310 -0.49 -13.60 -10.15
CA TYR A 310 -1.54 -14.40 -10.77
C TYR A 310 -1.93 -15.60 -9.90
N ASP A 311 -0.95 -16.41 -9.51
CA ASP A 311 -1.16 -17.62 -8.71
C ASP A 311 -1.73 -17.28 -7.34
N HIS A 312 -1.18 -16.22 -6.69
CA HIS A 312 -1.67 -15.78 -5.40
C HIS A 312 -3.10 -15.24 -5.47
N THR A 313 -3.46 -14.53 -6.54
CA THR A 313 -4.84 -14.08 -6.77
C THR A 313 -5.77 -15.28 -6.88
N LEU A 314 -5.41 -16.29 -7.68
CA LEU A 314 -6.23 -17.50 -7.79
C LEU A 314 -6.42 -18.22 -6.46
N LEU A 315 -5.38 -18.27 -5.62
CA LEU A 315 -5.48 -18.86 -4.29
C LEU A 315 -6.40 -18.05 -3.36
N SER A 316 -6.36 -16.72 -3.44
CA SER A 316 -7.16 -15.84 -2.56
C SER A 316 -8.65 -15.77 -2.92
N ILE A 317 -9.03 -16.09 -4.16
CA ILE A 317 -10.43 -16.10 -4.61
C ILE A 317 -11.08 -17.48 -4.58
N LYS A 318 -10.31 -18.56 -4.41
CA LYS A 318 -10.82 -19.93 -4.31
C LYS A 318 -11.22 -20.30 -2.88
N MET A 319 -11.87 -21.46 -2.75
CA MET A 319 -12.16 -22.07 -1.43
C MET A 319 -10.88 -22.25 -0.62
N PRO A 320 -10.91 -21.94 0.69
CA PRO A 320 -9.78 -22.18 1.57
C PRO A 320 -9.34 -23.65 1.59
N GLU A 321 -8.04 -23.85 1.72
CA GLU A 321 -7.45 -25.18 1.84
C GLU A 321 -7.51 -25.66 3.29
N MET A 322 -7.83 -26.94 3.50
CA MET A 322 -7.80 -27.56 4.84
C MET A 322 -6.34 -27.67 5.32
N LEU A 323 -6.10 -27.25 6.55
CA LEU A 323 -4.80 -27.38 7.21
C LEU A 323 -4.54 -28.81 7.66
N GLY A 324 -3.32 -29.29 7.48
CA GLY A 324 -2.90 -30.59 8.00
C GLY A 324 -2.68 -30.58 9.52
N CYS A 325 -2.32 -29.43 10.08
CA CYS A 325 -2.11 -29.23 11.50
C CYS A 325 -2.38 -27.79 11.90
N SER A 326 -3.02 -27.61 13.05
CA SER A 326 -3.24 -26.31 13.68
C SER A 326 -3.13 -26.41 15.19
N TYR A 327 -2.95 -25.28 15.85
CA TYR A 327 -2.83 -25.14 17.30
C TYR A 327 -3.82 -24.09 17.77
N GLU A 328 -4.33 -24.24 18.99
CA GLU A 328 -5.26 -23.30 19.62
C GLU A 328 -4.81 -22.90 21.01
N ASN A 329 -5.24 -21.75 21.48
CA ASN A 329 -4.98 -21.29 22.85
C ASN A 329 -6.25 -21.42 23.68
N ASP A 330 -6.17 -22.01 24.86
CA ASP A 330 -7.31 -22.22 25.75
C ASP A 330 -8.02 -20.92 26.17
N LEU A 331 -7.31 -19.79 26.17
CA LEU A 331 -7.87 -18.48 26.51
C LEU A 331 -8.58 -17.80 25.33
N ASN A 332 -8.29 -18.25 24.10
CA ASN A 332 -8.92 -17.73 22.88
C ASN A 332 -9.11 -18.85 21.85
N PRO A 333 -10.08 -19.76 22.06
CA PRO A 333 -10.26 -20.93 21.23
C PRO A 333 -10.78 -20.64 19.81
N GLU A 334 -11.23 -19.41 19.53
CA GLU A 334 -11.65 -19.00 18.19
C GLU A 334 -10.45 -18.66 17.28
N VAL A 335 -9.26 -18.53 17.85
CA VAL A 335 -8.02 -18.22 17.11
C VAL A 335 -7.15 -19.46 17.05
N TYR A 336 -6.86 -19.91 15.85
CA TYR A 336 -5.92 -20.99 15.63
C TYR A 336 -4.65 -20.50 14.97
N TYR A 337 -3.54 -21.23 15.22
CA TYR A 337 -2.21 -20.94 14.72
C TYR A 337 -1.77 -22.08 13.80
N TYR A 338 -1.10 -21.74 12.70
CA TYR A 338 -0.61 -22.73 11.73
C TYR A 338 0.71 -22.27 11.11
N SER A 339 1.50 -23.21 10.60
CA SER A 339 2.71 -22.94 9.83
C SER A 339 2.48 -23.27 8.35
N ASP A 340 3.06 -22.49 7.45
CA ASP A 340 3.08 -22.79 6.01
C ASP A 340 4.10 -23.89 5.66
N ALA A 341 5.06 -24.17 6.55
CA ALA A 341 5.94 -25.32 6.43
C ALA A 341 5.18 -26.60 6.84
N GLU A 342 5.47 -27.72 6.16
CA GLU A 342 4.95 -29.01 6.59
C GLU A 342 5.35 -29.26 8.05
N ASP A 343 4.37 -29.24 8.95
CA ASP A 343 4.61 -29.50 10.36
C ASP A 343 4.73 -31.03 10.57
N THR A 344 5.96 -31.51 10.57
CA THR A 344 6.31 -32.90 10.85
C THR A 344 6.48 -33.15 12.36
N SER A 345 6.25 -32.12 13.21
CA SER A 345 6.41 -32.27 14.64
C SER A 345 5.19 -32.95 15.26
N ASP A 346 5.44 -34.03 16.01
CA ASP A 346 4.44 -34.68 16.89
C ASP A 346 4.19 -33.90 18.19
N SER A 347 4.63 -32.66 18.26
CA SER A 347 4.49 -31.82 19.46
C SER A 347 3.03 -31.53 19.74
N GLN A 348 2.53 -31.95 20.88
CA GLN A 348 1.15 -31.68 21.34
C GLN A 348 1.00 -30.24 21.82
N ASN A 349 2.07 -29.66 22.38
CA ASN A 349 2.08 -28.34 22.99
C ASN A 349 3.26 -27.52 22.43
N LEU A 350 3.02 -26.25 22.15
CA LEU A 350 4.02 -25.27 21.75
C LEU A 350 3.88 -24.01 22.58
N THR A 351 4.94 -23.22 22.61
CA THR A 351 4.89 -21.83 23.06
C THR A 351 5.28 -20.92 21.89
N LEU A 352 4.46 -19.91 21.66
CA LEU A 352 4.60 -18.97 20.54
C LEU A 352 4.83 -17.58 21.08
N ARG A 353 5.76 -16.84 20.51
CA ARG A 353 5.95 -15.41 20.78
C ARG A 353 5.62 -14.59 19.55
N PRO A 354 5.01 -13.39 19.70
CA PRO A 354 4.71 -12.53 18.58
C PRO A 354 5.98 -12.09 17.86
N CYS A 355 5.89 -11.98 16.55
CA CYS A 355 6.94 -11.39 15.71
C CYS A 355 6.30 -10.52 14.62
N LEU A 356 7.13 -9.78 13.92
CA LEU A 356 6.71 -8.98 12.78
C LEU A 356 7.43 -9.50 11.54
N THR A 357 6.68 -9.73 10.49
CA THR A 357 7.26 -9.86 9.16
C THR A 357 7.54 -8.48 8.55
N VAL A 358 8.24 -8.43 7.44
CA VAL A 358 8.46 -7.18 6.69
C VAL A 358 7.13 -6.54 6.31
N SER A 359 6.15 -7.35 5.91
CA SER A 359 4.79 -6.91 5.57
C SER A 359 4.05 -6.34 6.78
N ASP A 360 4.10 -7.02 7.94
CA ASP A 360 3.46 -6.52 9.17
C ASP A 360 4.06 -5.18 9.61
N LEU A 361 5.38 -5.06 9.55
CA LEU A 361 6.07 -3.80 9.82
C LEU A 361 5.58 -2.69 8.88
N GLY A 362 5.45 -3.00 7.60
CA GLY A 362 4.92 -2.07 6.59
C GLY A 362 3.51 -1.61 6.92
N LYS A 363 2.59 -2.54 7.19
CA LYS A 363 1.19 -2.24 7.55
C LYS A 363 1.12 -1.35 8.80
N LYS A 364 1.80 -1.72 9.88
CA LYS A 364 1.81 -0.94 11.14
C LYS A 364 2.38 0.47 10.98
N LEU A 365 3.48 0.63 10.25
CA LEU A 365 4.06 1.94 9.99
C LEU A 365 3.20 2.80 9.06
N PHE A 366 2.49 2.19 8.12
CA PHE A 366 1.50 2.86 7.29
C PHE A 366 0.32 3.37 8.13
N GLU A 367 -0.22 2.55 9.02
CA GLU A 367 -1.27 2.94 9.96
C GLU A 367 -0.87 4.12 10.85
N LEU A 368 0.39 4.20 11.26
CA LEU A 368 0.95 5.34 12.00
C LEU A 368 1.28 6.56 11.11
N GLY A 369 1.09 6.49 9.79
CA GLY A 369 1.41 7.58 8.86
C GLY A 369 2.92 7.83 8.69
N ILE A 370 3.74 6.80 8.90
CA ILE A 370 5.21 6.89 8.79
C ILE A 370 5.69 6.64 7.36
N ILE A 371 5.12 5.63 6.72
CA ILE A 371 5.45 5.22 5.35
C ILE A 371 4.22 5.22 4.45
N LYS A 372 4.47 5.05 3.15
CA LYS A 372 3.45 4.82 2.12
C LYS A 372 3.80 3.58 1.32
N PRO A 373 2.82 2.92 0.68
CA PRO A 373 3.12 1.80 -0.23
C PRO A 373 4.14 2.18 -1.31
N SER A 374 4.14 3.44 -1.76
CA SER A 374 5.04 3.94 -2.82
C SER A 374 6.52 4.04 -2.44
N ASN A 375 6.89 4.03 -1.17
CA ASN A 375 8.27 4.14 -0.70
C ASN A 375 8.69 3.02 0.25
N PHE A 376 7.89 1.99 0.36
CA PHE A 376 8.09 0.92 1.34
C PHE A 376 9.40 0.17 1.12
N GLY A 377 9.65 -0.34 -0.10
CA GLY A 377 10.85 -1.11 -0.41
C GLY A 377 12.13 -0.30 -0.17
N GLU A 378 12.19 0.94 -0.66
CA GLU A 378 13.32 1.86 -0.40
C GLU A 378 13.61 2.05 1.09
N LYS A 379 12.54 2.19 1.90
CA LYS A 379 12.70 2.40 3.34
C LYS A 379 13.20 1.16 4.06
N ILE A 380 12.69 -0.02 3.74
CA ILE A 380 13.17 -1.28 4.31
C ILE A 380 14.65 -1.47 4.03
N ASP A 381 15.09 -1.35 2.78
CA ASP A 381 16.50 -1.50 2.41
C ASP A 381 17.39 -0.47 3.13
N LYS A 382 16.94 0.79 3.21
CA LYS A 382 17.64 1.85 3.98
C LYS A 382 17.78 1.48 5.46
N TRP A 383 16.74 0.95 6.10
CA TRP A 383 16.78 0.64 7.53
C TRP A 383 17.63 -0.60 7.82
N ILE A 384 17.63 -1.60 6.93
CA ILE A 384 18.53 -2.76 7.02
C ILE A 384 19.98 -2.31 6.86
N ALA A 385 20.30 -1.54 5.81
CA ALA A 385 21.64 -1.02 5.56
C ALA A 385 22.13 -0.12 6.71
N GLY A 386 21.24 0.70 7.28
CA GLY A 386 21.50 1.56 8.44
C GLY A 386 21.57 0.81 9.78
N LYS A 387 21.31 -0.50 9.79
CA LYS A 387 21.25 -1.33 11.01
C LYS A 387 20.24 -0.80 12.04
N TRP A 388 19.12 -0.26 11.57
CA TRP A 388 17.99 0.09 12.44
C TRP A 388 17.10 -1.13 12.69
N ILE A 389 17.00 -2.01 11.69
CA ILE A 389 16.37 -3.31 11.77
C ILE A 389 17.32 -4.39 11.22
N SER A 390 17.12 -5.64 11.63
CA SER A 390 17.61 -6.83 10.93
C SER A 390 16.45 -7.63 10.40
N GLU A 391 16.69 -8.36 9.34
CA GLU A 391 15.72 -9.26 8.72
C GLU A 391 16.35 -10.64 8.57
N GLU A 392 15.60 -11.67 8.93
CA GLU A 392 15.95 -13.08 8.72
C GLU A 392 14.67 -13.84 8.34
N LYS A 393 14.64 -14.42 7.14
CA LYS A 393 13.49 -15.17 6.62
C LYS A 393 12.18 -14.39 6.72
N SER A 394 12.20 -13.15 6.28
CA SER A 394 11.10 -12.17 6.35
C SER A 394 10.73 -11.69 7.76
N VAL A 395 11.28 -12.25 8.83
CA VAL A 395 11.06 -11.77 10.20
C VAL A 395 11.99 -10.61 10.51
N VAL A 396 11.44 -9.50 11.01
CA VAL A 396 12.19 -8.29 11.33
C VAL A 396 12.32 -8.07 12.83
N SER A 397 13.45 -7.52 13.24
CA SER A 397 13.75 -7.18 14.64
C SER A 397 14.39 -5.80 14.73
N ALA A 398 14.04 -5.06 15.78
CA ALA A 398 14.68 -3.78 16.08
C ALA A 398 16.16 -3.97 16.42
N GLN A 399 17.01 -3.09 15.88
CA GLN A 399 18.45 -3.08 16.11
C GLN A 399 18.93 -1.69 16.56
N ASN A 400 20.09 -1.63 17.19
CA ASN A 400 20.80 -0.40 17.51
C ASN A 400 19.88 0.72 18.07
N GLN A 401 19.76 1.82 17.34
CA GLN A 401 19.01 3.01 17.77
C GLN A 401 17.51 2.74 17.94
N ALA A 402 16.89 1.93 17.08
CA ALA A 402 15.47 1.58 17.22
C ALA A 402 15.21 0.82 18.54
N LYS A 403 16.10 -0.13 18.87
CA LYS A 403 16.04 -0.87 20.15
C LYS A 403 16.27 0.03 21.35
N THR A 404 17.24 0.96 21.28
CA THR A 404 17.58 1.89 22.37
C THR A 404 16.40 2.83 22.70
N LEU A 405 15.58 3.17 21.72
CA LEU A 405 14.40 4.02 21.91
C LEU A 405 13.17 3.27 22.44
N GLY A 406 13.26 1.95 22.65
CA GLY A 406 12.14 1.12 23.10
C GLY A 406 11.49 1.59 24.43
N ASN A 407 12.26 2.19 25.34
CA ASN A 407 11.76 2.77 26.58
C ASN A 407 10.84 3.99 26.38
N ARG A 408 10.83 4.59 25.17
CA ARG A 408 9.95 5.71 24.76
C ARG A 408 8.86 5.27 23.76
N ALA A 409 8.76 3.98 23.47
CA ALA A 409 7.86 3.45 22.45
C ALA A 409 6.40 3.89 22.62
N ALA A 410 5.86 3.78 23.84
CA ALA A 410 4.49 4.17 24.15
C ALA A 410 4.26 5.69 23.93
N HIS A 411 5.23 6.52 24.28
CA HIS A 411 5.18 7.96 24.03
C HIS A 411 5.14 8.25 22.51
N PHE A 412 6.01 7.62 21.72
CA PHE A 412 5.98 7.80 20.26
C PHE A 412 4.68 7.31 19.62
N LYS A 413 4.18 6.15 20.05
CA LYS A 413 2.89 5.61 19.56
C LYS A 413 1.76 6.60 19.81
N LYS A 414 1.68 7.17 21.04
CA LYS A 414 0.70 8.21 21.38
C LYS A 414 0.81 9.41 20.44
N ILE A 415 2.02 9.95 20.24
CA ILE A 415 2.24 11.09 19.34
C ILE A 415 1.70 10.78 17.93
N PHE A 416 2.01 9.61 17.34
CA PHE A 416 1.55 9.26 16.00
C PHE A 416 0.03 9.13 15.92
N VAL A 417 -0.60 8.49 16.90
CA VAL A 417 -2.06 8.37 16.97
C VAL A 417 -2.72 9.76 17.06
N ASP A 418 -2.20 10.62 17.92
CA ASP A 418 -2.72 11.98 18.08
C ASP A 418 -2.53 12.83 16.81
N LEU A 419 -1.37 12.74 16.16
CA LEU A 419 -1.12 13.42 14.87
C LEU A 419 -2.08 12.94 13.78
N LYS A 420 -2.29 11.64 13.66
CA LYS A 420 -3.22 11.07 12.68
C LYS A 420 -4.66 11.54 12.91
N SER A 421 -5.10 11.62 14.17
CA SER A 421 -6.44 12.10 14.53
C SER A 421 -6.72 13.56 14.15
N VAL A 422 -5.68 14.37 13.95
CA VAL A 422 -5.82 15.79 13.59
C VAL A 422 -5.46 16.09 12.13
N GLU A 423 -4.80 15.15 11.43
CA GLU A 423 -4.33 15.34 10.04
C GLU A 423 -5.47 15.65 9.07
N SER A 424 -6.62 15.02 9.26
CA SER A 424 -7.80 15.18 8.39
C SER A 424 -8.61 16.46 8.65
N ARG A 425 -8.24 17.28 9.64
CA ARG A 425 -8.96 18.52 9.95
C ARG A 425 -8.82 19.55 8.83
N ASN A 426 -9.87 20.32 8.57
CA ASN A 426 -9.88 21.36 7.53
C ASN A 426 -8.84 22.46 7.75
N SER A 427 -8.48 22.75 9.00
CA SER A 427 -7.43 23.70 9.35
C SER A 427 -6.74 23.24 10.63
N LEU A 428 -5.44 23.02 10.53
CA LEU A 428 -4.61 22.57 11.65
C LEU A 428 -3.67 23.71 12.07
N PRO A 429 -3.88 24.32 13.25
CA PRO A 429 -2.99 25.34 13.77
C PRO A 429 -1.62 24.75 14.16
N PRO A 430 -0.51 25.48 13.94
CA PRO A 430 0.83 25.01 14.31
C PRO A 430 0.99 24.70 15.81
N GLU A 431 0.31 25.45 16.68
CA GLU A 431 0.31 25.25 18.14
C GLU A 431 -0.30 23.89 18.53
N THR A 432 -1.31 23.41 17.83
CA THR A 432 -1.90 22.08 18.06
C THR A 432 -0.87 20.98 17.81
N VAL A 433 -0.15 21.05 16.66
CA VAL A 433 0.90 20.07 16.35
C VAL A 433 2.04 20.15 17.37
N ARG A 434 2.48 21.34 17.73
CA ARG A 434 3.52 21.52 18.78
C ARG A 434 3.09 20.95 20.12
N GLY A 435 1.84 21.17 20.52
CA GLY A 435 1.29 20.60 21.75
C GLY A 435 1.36 19.08 21.76
N ILE A 436 0.97 18.41 20.67
CA ILE A 436 1.07 16.95 20.51
C ILE A 436 2.53 16.48 20.58
N LEU A 437 3.45 17.17 19.92
CA LEU A 437 4.87 16.77 19.86
C LEU A 437 5.62 16.97 21.19
N THR A 438 5.08 17.77 22.10
CA THR A 438 5.67 18.07 23.41
C THR A 438 4.95 17.40 24.58
N SER A 439 3.79 16.76 24.35
CA SER A 439 3.03 16.00 25.38
C SER A 439 3.65 14.65 25.67
#